data_9af6f9b616912a743537f890c3ca00b0
#
_entry.id   9af6f9b616912a743537f890c3ca00b0
#
_cell.length_a   1.000
_cell.length_b   1.000
_cell.length_c   1.000
_cell.angle_alpha   90.00
_cell.angle_beta   90.00
_cell.angle_gamma   90.00
#
_symmetry.space_group_name_H-M   'P 1'
#
loop_
_entity.id
_entity.type
_entity.pdbx_description
1 polymer ?
#
loop_
_entity_poly.entity_id
_entity_poly.type
_entity_poly.pdbx_seq_one_letter_code
_entity_poly.pdbx_strand_id
1 'polypeptide(L)'
;MLNIFYQNNIIKDTLLINLSISESDQVITKKDIIIGLFNNHLVFINIFNASKYIDNLQPGLLFPTKQLLQKIKELTSYDLSEFFNNGFKVALVTKCNPIKQTHLHKCKVNVGNGQIIDVVCGANNVKANMKVVCALAYTALPNGKIIIPDSIFGYQTDGMLCSYKELNLKQDKLGIIELTNENVGDYFMEPYVNKI
;
A
#
# COMPACT_ATOMS: atom_id res chain seq x y z
N MET A 1 -8.57 -1.32 -2.39
CA MET A 1 -7.35 -0.56 -2.02
C MET A 1 -6.78 0.09 -3.27
N LEU A 2 -6.32 1.33 -3.22
CA LEU A 2 -5.75 2.02 -4.39
C LEU A 2 -4.24 1.84 -4.42
N ASN A 3 -3.72 1.25 -5.50
CA ASN A 3 -2.29 1.14 -5.77
C ASN A 3 -1.99 1.82 -7.10
N ILE A 4 -1.05 2.77 -7.11
CA ILE A 4 -0.66 3.53 -8.30
C ILE A 4 0.82 3.30 -8.56
N PHE A 5 1.17 2.81 -9.75
CA PHE A 5 2.54 2.62 -10.18
C PHE A 5 2.81 3.37 -11.48
N TYR A 6 3.93 4.07 -11.55
CA TYR A 6 4.44 4.59 -12.81
C TYR A 6 5.60 3.75 -13.30
N GLN A 7 5.53 3.34 -14.56
CA GLN A 7 6.54 2.54 -15.25
C GLN A 7 7.05 3.28 -16.49
N ASN A 8 8.36 3.39 -16.61
CA ASN A 8 8.99 4.00 -17.79
C ASN A 8 10.00 3.09 -18.49
N ASN A 9 10.29 1.91 -17.95
CA ASN A 9 11.30 0.98 -18.48
C ASN A 9 10.67 -0.22 -19.21
N ILE A 10 9.83 -1.00 -18.53
CA ILE A 10 9.26 -2.26 -19.06
C ILE A 10 8.02 -1.96 -19.89
N ILE A 11 7.09 -1.21 -19.33
CA ILE A 11 5.90 -0.70 -20.01
C ILE A 11 6.12 0.81 -20.14
N LYS A 12 6.63 1.25 -21.28
CA LYS A 12 7.07 2.62 -21.49
C LYS A 12 6.00 3.62 -21.12
N ASP A 13 6.37 4.59 -20.27
CA ASP A 13 5.57 5.78 -19.91
C ASP A 13 4.11 5.44 -19.57
N THR A 14 3.92 4.49 -18.64
CA THR A 14 2.59 4.01 -18.29
C THR A 14 2.30 4.19 -16.80
N LEU A 15 1.16 4.81 -16.48
CA LEU A 15 0.61 4.86 -15.13
C LEU A 15 -0.39 3.72 -14.95
N LEU A 16 -0.11 2.84 -14.02
CA LEU A 16 -0.94 1.69 -13.65
C LEU A 16 -1.68 2.01 -12.34
N ILE A 17 -3.00 1.97 -12.37
CA ILE A 17 -3.87 2.28 -11.23
C ILE A 17 -4.73 1.04 -10.96
N ASN A 18 -4.51 0.37 -9.85
CA ASN A 18 -5.23 -0.84 -9.47
C ASN A 18 -6.06 -0.61 -8.21
N LEU A 19 -7.34 -0.99 -8.26
CA LEU A 19 -8.28 -0.86 -7.15
C LEU A 19 -8.70 -2.23 -6.60
N SER A 20 -8.61 -3.28 -7.42
CA SER A 20 -8.99 -4.64 -7.07
C SER A 20 -7.99 -5.64 -7.63
N ILE A 21 -7.97 -6.86 -7.06
CA ILE A 21 -7.27 -8.03 -7.61
C ILE A 21 -8.19 -8.86 -8.52
N SER A 22 -9.45 -8.46 -8.67
CA SER A 22 -10.41 -9.16 -9.53
C SER A 22 -10.05 -9.02 -11.00
N GLU A 23 -10.35 -10.02 -11.79
CA GLU A 23 -10.33 -9.90 -13.24
C GLU A 23 -11.44 -8.96 -13.72
N SER A 24 -11.21 -8.24 -14.82
CA SER A 24 -12.24 -7.41 -15.44
C SER A 24 -13.07 -8.23 -16.42
N ASP A 25 -14.38 -8.03 -16.40
CA ASP A 25 -15.34 -8.60 -17.37
C ASP A 25 -15.64 -7.62 -18.52
N GLN A 26 -15.32 -6.35 -18.35
CA GLN A 26 -15.47 -5.30 -19.36
C GLN A 26 -14.24 -4.42 -19.43
N VAL A 27 -13.82 -4.06 -20.64
CA VAL A 27 -12.70 -3.15 -20.90
C VAL A 27 -13.14 -2.01 -21.80
N ILE A 28 -12.89 -0.79 -21.36
CA ILE A 28 -13.16 0.44 -22.11
C ILE A 28 -11.82 1.02 -22.56
N THR A 29 -11.67 1.27 -23.86
CA THR A 29 -10.46 1.87 -24.42
C THR A 29 -10.78 3.27 -24.96
N LYS A 30 -10.04 4.27 -24.50
CA LYS A 30 -10.13 5.66 -24.97
C LYS A 30 -8.71 6.20 -25.22
N LYS A 31 -8.28 6.29 -26.47
CA LYS A 31 -6.96 6.79 -26.85
C LYS A 31 -5.83 6.14 -26.05
N ASP A 32 -5.22 6.87 -25.14
CA ASP A 32 -4.11 6.41 -24.29
C ASP A 32 -4.60 5.82 -22.95
N ILE A 33 -5.91 5.57 -22.76
CA ILE A 33 -6.48 5.13 -21.49
C ILE A 33 -7.25 3.82 -21.69
N ILE A 34 -6.94 2.83 -20.85
CA ILE A 34 -7.69 1.58 -20.73
C ILE A 34 -8.25 1.47 -19.33
N ILE A 35 -9.55 1.17 -19.23
CA ILE A 35 -10.28 1.06 -17.97
C ILE A 35 -10.90 -0.33 -17.91
N GLY A 36 -10.60 -1.08 -16.86
CA GLY A 36 -11.21 -2.39 -16.59
C GLY A 36 -12.30 -2.28 -15.53
N LEU A 37 -13.43 -2.89 -15.81
CA LEU A 37 -14.57 -3.02 -14.90
C LEU A 37 -14.86 -4.49 -14.60
N PHE A 38 -15.45 -4.75 -13.44
CA PHE A 38 -16.05 -6.03 -13.07
C PHE A 38 -17.41 -5.76 -12.43
N ASN A 39 -18.47 -6.28 -13.00
CA ASN A 39 -19.85 -5.99 -12.58
C ASN A 39 -20.11 -4.47 -12.45
N ASN A 40 -19.69 -3.68 -13.44
CA ASN A 40 -19.72 -2.20 -13.46
C ASN A 40 -18.91 -1.49 -12.36
N HIS A 41 -18.11 -2.19 -11.56
CA HIS A 41 -17.21 -1.60 -10.59
C HIS A 41 -15.80 -1.46 -11.18
N LEU A 42 -15.16 -0.33 -10.90
CA LEU A 42 -13.82 -0.04 -11.39
C LEU A 42 -12.80 -0.99 -10.76
N VAL A 43 -12.03 -1.69 -11.61
CA VAL A 43 -10.96 -2.62 -11.20
C VAL A 43 -9.59 -2.00 -11.40
N PHE A 44 -9.35 -1.43 -12.60
CA PHE A 44 -8.09 -0.79 -12.93
C PHE A 44 -8.25 0.33 -13.96
N ILE A 45 -7.26 1.22 -13.98
CA ILE A 45 -7.06 2.21 -15.05
C ILE A 45 -5.59 2.16 -15.46
N ASN A 46 -5.30 2.04 -16.75
CA ASN A 46 -3.98 2.19 -17.32
C ASN A 46 -3.94 3.43 -18.21
N ILE A 47 -2.99 4.34 -17.95
CA ILE A 47 -2.78 5.55 -18.75
C ILE A 47 -1.43 5.42 -19.43
N PHE A 48 -1.43 5.22 -20.75
CA PHE A 48 -0.24 5.19 -21.61
C PHE A 48 0.18 6.61 -21.96
N ASN A 49 1.46 6.79 -22.27
CA ASN A 49 2.05 8.12 -22.49
C ASN A 49 1.72 9.07 -21.32
N ALA A 50 1.82 8.57 -20.11
CA ALA A 50 1.32 9.22 -18.90
C ALA A 50 2.01 10.58 -18.65
N SER A 51 3.31 10.70 -18.97
CA SER A 51 4.07 11.96 -18.83
C SER A 51 3.53 13.10 -19.70
N LYS A 52 2.77 12.78 -20.75
CA LYS A 52 2.09 13.76 -21.59
C LYS A 52 0.93 14.46 -20.88
N TYR A 53 0.38 13.80 -19.86
CA TYR A 53 -0.83 14.24 -19.16
C TYR A 53 -0.55 14.66 -17.72
N ILE A 54 0.48 14.07 -17.09
CA ILE A 54 0.79 14.23 -15.67
C ILE A 54 2.29 14.50 -15.53
N ASP A 55 2.63 15.66 -14.98
CA ASP A 55 4.01 16.08 -14.77
C ASP A 55 4.65 15.38 -13.57
N ASN A 56 5.99 15.35 -13.55
CA ASN A 56 6.82 14.92 -12.42
C ASN A 56 6.58 13.47 -11.94
N LEU A 57 6.13 12.56 -12.81
CA LEU A 57 5.98 11.16 -12.50
C LEU A 57 7.34 10.52 -12.20
N GLN A 58 7.49 9.93 -11.02
CA GLN A 58 8.68 9.16 -10.64
C GLN A 58 8.41 7.66 -10.76
N PRO A 59 9.35 6.87 -11.33
CA PRO A 59 9.18 5.42 -11.45
C PRO A 59 8.96 4.73 -10.10
N GLY A 60 8.05 3.77 -10.08
CA GLY A 60 7.71 2.96 -8.90
C GLY A 60 6.32 3.23 -8.34
N LEU A 61 6.14 2.89 -7.07
CA LEU A 61 4.89 3.13 -6.35
C LEU A 61 4.71 4.62 -6.10
N LEU A 62 3.56 5.15 -6.51
CA LEU A 62 3.17 6.53 -6.25
C LEU A 62 2.12 6.59 -5.13
N PHE A 63 2.27 7.58 -4.25
CA PHE A 63 1.23 7.86 -3.26
C PHE A 63 0.15 8.75 -3.86
N PRO A 64 -1.13 8.47 -3.56
CA PRO A 64 -2.24 9.24 -4.09
C PRO A 64 -2.27 10.64 -3.46
N THR A 65 -1.64 11.63 -4.10
CA THR A 65 -1.79 13.04 -3.73
C THR A 65 -3.11 13.58 -4.26
N LYS A 66 -3.64 14.64 -3.63
CA LYS A 66 -4.87 15.31 -4.12
C LYS A 66 -4.72 15.75 -5.58
N GLN A 67 -3.54 16.28 -5.96
CA GLN A 67 -3.25 16.72 -7.32
C GLN A 67 -3.28 15.55 -8.31
N LEU A 68 -2.62 14.42 -7.97
CA LEU A 68 -2.61 13.24 -8.82
C LEU A 68 -4.02 12.68 -9.02
N LEU A 69 -4.80 12.52 -7.93
CA LEU A 69 -6.17 12.01 -8.02
C LEU A 69 -7.10 12.95 -8.79
N GLN A 70 -6.94 14.26 -8.63
CA GLN A 70 -7.69 15.24 -9.42
C GLN A 70 -7.37 15.12 -10.92
N LYS A 71 -6.08 14.96 -11.26
CA LYS A 71 -5.64 14.77 -12.65
C LYS A 71 -6.18 13.48 -13.27
N ILE A 72 -6.15 12.39 -12.52
CA ILE A 72 -6.75 11.12 -12.95
C ILE A 72 -8.26 11.30 -13.21
N LYS A 73 -8.98 12.00 -12.31
CA LYS A 73 -10.40 12.28 -12.47
C LYS A 73 -10.69 13.08 -13.76
N GLU A 74 -9.89 14.12 -14.06
CA GLU A 74 -10.03 14.91 -15.29
C GLU A 74 -9.85 14.07 -16.56
N LEU A 75 -8.89 13.14 -16.54
CA LEU A 75 -8.58 12.30 -17.70
C LEU A 75 -9.59 11.15 -17.90
N THR A 76 -10.12 10.61 -16.83
CA THR A 76 -10.87 9.35 -16.86
C THR A 76 -12.34 9.49 -16.53
N SER A 77 -12.75 10.60 -15.89
CA SER A 77 -14.07 10.85 -15.28
C SER A 77 -14.36 10.00 -14.03
N TYR A 78 -13.39 9.19 -13.54
CA TYR A 78 -13.54 8.43 -12.31
C TYR A 78 -12.97 9.19 -11.13
N ASP A 79 -13.78 9.39 -10.09
CA ASP A 79 -13.37 10.00 -8.83
C ASP A 79 -12.79 8.94 -7.91
N LEU A 80 -11.49 9.04 -7.64
CA LEU A 80 -10.77 8.13 -6.75
C LEU A 80 -10.49 8.75 -5.36
N SER A 81 -11.11 9.88 -5.02
CA SER A 81 -10.85 10.60 -3.77
C SER A 81 -11.22 9.80 -2.52
N GLU A 82 -12.22 8.91 -2.60
CA GLU A 82 -12.57 7.99 -1.50
C GLU A 82 -11.46 6.99 -1.17
N PHE A 83 -10.58 6.70 -2.14
CA PHE A 83 -9.42 5.83 -1.98
C PHE A 83 -8.16 6.59 -1.57
N PHE A 84 -8.27 7.84 -1.12
CA PHE A 84 -7.17 8.64 -0.62
C PHE A 84 -6.60 8.06 0.67
N ASN A 85 -6.10 6.85 0.55
CA ASN A 85 -5.30 6.19 1.56
C ASN A 85 -4.23 5.36 0.87
N ASN A 86 -3.05 5.34 1.43
CA ASN A 86 -1.91 4.62 0.85
C ASN A 86 -1.80 3.16 1.33
N GLY A 87 -2.76 2.69 2.15
CA GLY A 87 -2.72 1.35 2.74
C GLY A 87 -1.71 1.16 3.87
N PHE A 88 -0.85 2.14 4.15
CA PHE A 88 0.08 2.11 5.27
C PHE A 88 -0.48 2.90 6.44
N LYS A 89 -0.61 2.26 7.59
CA LYS A 89 -1.15 2.84 8.82
C LYS A 89 -0.09 2.94 9.90
N VAL A 90 -0.18 4.00 10.68
CA VAL A 90 0.40 4.02 12.02
C VAL A 90 -0.42 3.07 12.89
N ALA A 91 0.20 2.05 13.43
CA ALA A 91 -0.47 1.01 14.19
C ALA A 91 0.20 0.76 15.53
N LEU A 92 -0.53 0.19 16.48
CA LEU A 92 -0.02 -0.20 17.80
C LEU A 92 -0.06 -1.72 17.94
N VAL A 93 1.07 -2.33 18.21
CA VAL A 93 1.14 -3.73 18.60
C VAL A 93 0.59 -3.88 20.02
N THR A 94 -0.63 -4.38 20.16
CA THR A 94 -1.28 -4.53 21.48
C THR A 94 -0.89 -5.82 22.19
N LYS A 95 -0.61 -6.89 21.43
CA LYS A 95 -0.10 -8.17 21.94
C LYS A 95 0.97 -8.70 21.00
N CYS A 96 2.02 -9.32 21.56
CA CYS A 96 3.10 -9.94 20.80
C CYS A 96 3.53 -11.22 21.55
N ASN A 97 3.31 -12.38 20.93
CA ASN A 97 3.64 -13.67 21.54
C ASN A 97 4.49 -14.50 20.58
N PRO A 98 5.58 -15.13 21.03
CA PRO A 98 6.40 -15.97 20.19
C PRO A 98 5.60 -17.20 19.71
N ILE A 99 5.89 -17.63 18.49
CA ILE A 99 5.40 -18.90 17.93
C ILE A 99 6.47 -19.98 18.22
N LYS A 100 6.09 -21.01 18.97
CA LYS A 100 7.02 -22.08 19.39
C LYS A 100 7.78 -22.67 18.20
N GLN A 101 9.06 -22.95 18.38
CA GLN A 101 9.97 -23.55 17.40
C GLN A 101 10.18 -22.70 16.12
N THR A 102 9.90 -21.41 16.18
CA THR A 102 10.16 -20.45 15.07
C THR A 102 10.77 -19.18 15.63
N HIS A 103 11.25 -18.29 14.73
CA HIS A 103 11.65 -16.93 15.08
C HIS A 103 10.47 -15.93 14.93
N LEU A 104 9.26 -16.44 14.67
CA LEU A 104 8.09 -15.62 14.38
C LEU A 104 7.30 -15.29 15.66
N HIS A 105 6.57 -14.18 15.59
CA HIS A 105 5.65 -13.72 16.63
C HIS A 105 4.26 -13.53 16.05
N LYS A 106 3.24 -13.99 16.77
CA LYS A 106 1.85 -13.64 16.52
C LYS A 106 1.50 -12.35 17.26
N CYS A 107 1.04 -11.38 16.53
CA CYS A 107 0.73 -10.04 17.04
C CYS A 107 -0.74 -9.70 16.84
N LYS A 108 -1.33 -9.03 17.83
CA LYS A 108 -2.58 -8.27 17.66
C LYS A 108 -2.20 -6.81 17.45
N VAL A 109 -2.68 -6.22 16.37
CA VAL A 109 -2.26 -4.90 15.91
C VAL A 109 -3.49 -4.01 15.76
N ASN A 110 -3.56 -2.95 16.56
CA ASN A 110 -4.57 -1.91 16.43
C ASN A 110 -4.16 -0.95 15.30
N VAL A 111 -4.96 -0.90 14.25
CA VAL A 111 -4.74 -0.06 13.06
C VAL A 111 -5.60 1.22 13.05
N GLY A 112 -6.18 1.56 14.21
CA GLY A 112 -7.03 2.74 14.40
C GLY A 112 -8.53 2.41 14.31
N ASN A 113 -9.36 3.36 14.74
CA ASN A 113 -10.83 3.26 14.71
C ASN A 113 -11.40 1.99 15.39
N GLY A 114 -10.70 1.48 16.42
CA GLY A 114 -11.10 0.25 17.11
C GLY A 114 -10.83 -1.04 16.35
N GLN A 115 -10.26 -0.98 15.16
CA GLN A 115 -9.94 -2.16 14.35
C GLN A 115 -8.66 -2.82 14.84
N ILE A 116 -8.73 -4.12 15.14
CA ILE A 116 -7.59 -4.96 15.51
C ILE A 116 -7.46 -6.07 14.47
N ILE A 117 -6.27 -6.20 13.90
CA ILE A 117 -5.93 -7.26 12.96
C ILE A 117 -4.90 -8.23 13.56
N ASP A 118 -4.83 -9.42 12.99
CA ASP A 118 -3.78 -10.39 13.28
C ASP A 118 -2.62 -10.21 12.31
N VAL A 119 -1.39 -10.25 12.83
CA VAL A 119 -0.18 -10.18 12.01
C VAL A 119 0.87 -11.16 12.54
N VAL A 120 1.41 -11.98 11.65
CA VAL A 120 2.61 -12.79 11.94
C VAL A 120 3.84 -12.00 11.52
N CYS A 121 4.75 -11.76 12.46
CA CYS A 121 5.94 -10.93 12.26
C CYS A 121 7.22 -11.69 12.58
N GLY A 122 8.21 -11.62 11.66
CA GLY A 122 9.53 -12.24 11.83
C GLY A 122 10.63 -11.28 12.28
N ALA A 123 10.30 -10.03 12.58
CA ALA A 123 11.29 -9.05 13.01
C ALA A 123 11.72 -9.26 14.46
N ASN A 124 13.02 -9.21 14.72
CA ASN A 124 13.58 -9.44 16.06
C ASN A 124 13.22 -8.32 17.05
N ASN A 125 12.90 -7.12 16.56
CA ASN A 125 12.59 -5.97 17.40
C ASN A 125 11.09 -5.82 17.73
N VAL A 126 10.22 -6.71 17.22
CA VAL A 126 8.78 -6.61 17.50
C VAL A 126 8.47 -6.91 18.97
N LYS A 127 7.68 -6.05 19.60
CA LYS A 127 7.24 -6.17 21.00
C LYS A 127 5.87 -5.54 21.20
N ALA A 128 5.19 -5.90 22.29
CA ALA A 128 3.95 -5.25 22.68
C ALA A 128 4.19 -3.77 23.05
N ASN A 129 3.16 -2.94 22.87
CA ASN A 129 3.14 -1.49 23.08
C ASN A 129 4.06 -0.69 22.13
N MET A 130 4.47 -1.28 21.02
CA MET A 130 5.27 -0.64 19.99
C MET A 130 4.36 -0.01 18.93
N LYS A 131 4.55 1.28 18.64
CA LYS A 131 3.95 1.91 17.45
C LYS A 131 4.79 1.58 16.24
N VAL A 132 4.15 1.20 15.15
CA VAL A 132 4.78 0.65 13.95
C VAL A 132 4.09 1.13 12.68
N VAL A 133 4.74 0.94 11.54
CA VAL A 133 4.08 1.05 10.24
C VAL A 133 3.51 -0.30 9.86
N CYS A 134 2.20 -0.37 9.64
CA CYS A 134 1.51 -1.57 9.19
C CYS A 134 0.95 -1.38 7.77
N ALA A 135 1.37 -2.23 6.83
CA ALA A 135 0.72 -2.38 5.54
C ALA A 135 -0.53 -3.24 5.71
N LEU A 136 -1.68 -2.69 5.33
CA LEU A 136 -2.96 -3.40 5.36
C LEU A 136 -3.07 -4.39 4.21
N ALA A 137 -4.04 -5.30 4.30
CA ALA A 137 -4.37 -6.20 3.21
C ALA A 137 -4.58 -5.45 1.88
N TYR A 138 -4.10 -6.03 0.80
CA TYR A 138 -4.15 -5.53 -0.57
C TYR A 138 -3.35 -4.24 -0.85
N THR A 139 -2.51 -3.81 0.09
CA THR A 139 -1.54 -2.75 -0.12
C THR A 139 -0.36 -3.27 -0.95
N ALA A 140 0.04 -2.51 -1.96
CA ALA A 140 1.27 -2.79 -2.69
C ALA A 140 2.47 -2.15 -1.98
N LEU A 141 3.55 -2.89 -1.86
CA LEU A 141 4.86 -2.40 -1.42
C LEU A 141 5.61 -1.74 -2.58
N PRO A 142 6.62 -0.90 -2.33
CA PRO A 142 7.44 -0.27 -3.37
C PRO A 142 8.06 -1.24 -4.38
N ASN A 143 8.33 -2.48 -3.98
CA ASN A 143 8.84 -3.53 -4.87
C ASN A 143 7.75 -4.24 -5.71
N GLY A 144 6.49 -3.81 -5.62
CA GLY A 144 5.34 -4.36 -6.34
C GLY A 144 4.65 -5.55 -5.65
N LYS A 145 5.19 -6.06 -4.54
CA LYS A 145 4.53 -7.14 -3.78
C LYS A 145 3.23 -6.62 -3.16
N ILE A 146 2.14 -7.34 -3.36
CA ILE A 146 0.84 -7.04 -2.72
C ILE A 146 0.72 -7.86 -1.44
N ILE A 147 0.29 -7.24 -0.35
CA ILE A 147 0.01 -7.89 0.92
C ILE A 147 -1.34 -8.60 0.83
N ILE A 148 -1.32 -9.92 0.79
CA ILE A 148 -2.53 -10.75 0.73
C ILE A 148 -2.72 -11.41 2.11
N PRO A 149 -3.94 -11.41 2.68
CA PRO A 149 -4.25 -12.19 3.87
C PRO A 149 -3.86 -13.66 3.69
N ASP A 150 -3.18 -14.23 4.67
CA ASP A 150 -2.61 -15.57 4.60
C ASP A 150 -2.62 -16.24 5.98
N SER A 151 -2.23 -17.50 6.03
CA SER A 151 -2.04 -18.27 7.27
C SER A 151 -0.60 -18.82 7.33
N ILE A 152 0.16 -18.38 8.32
CA ILE A 152 1.55 -18.78 8.54
C ILE A 152 1.61 -19.64 9.80
N PHE A 153 2.03 -20.90 9.67
CA PHE A 153 2.02 -21.90 10.76
C PHE A 153 0.67 -22.02 11.49
N GLY A 154 -0.44 -21.88 10.74
CA GLY A 154 -1.80 -21.93 11.29
C GLY A 154 -2.27 -20.64 11.98
N TYR A 155 -1.50 -19.58 11.94
CA TYR A 155 -1.87 -18.27 12.47
C TYR A 155 -2.21 -17.29 11.33
N GLN A 156 -3.38 -16.66 11.42
CA GLN A 156 -3.84 -15.66 10.48
C GLN A 156 -2.90 -14.46 10.44
N THR A 157 -2.67 -13.89 9.24
CA THR A 157 -1.97 -12.64 9.02
C THR A 157 -2.72 -11.80 8.00
N ASP A 158 -3.28 -10.65 8.45
CA ASP A 158 -4.15 -9.76 7.67
C ASP A 158 -3.43 -8.47 7.25
N GLY A 159 -2.11 -8.43 7.44
CA GLY A 159 -1.26 -7.30 7.14
C GLY A 159 0.20 -7.62 7.36
N MET A 160 1.05 -6.60 7.23
CA MET A 160 2.50 -6.73 7.44
C MET A 160 3.04 -5.54 8.21
N LEU A 161 3.88 -5.80 9.23
CA LEU A 161 4.67 -4.75 9.88
C LEU A 161 5.89 -4.44 9.02
N CYS A 162 6.05 -3.16 8.65
CA CYS A 162 7.01 -2.76 7.63
C CYS A 162 8.37 -2.37 8.22
N SER A 163 9.44 -2.78 7.55
CA SER A 163 10.80 -2.28 7.76
C SER A 163 11.11 -1.11 6.83
N TYR A 164 12.19 -0.36 7.12
CA TYR A 164 12.69 0.68 6.24
C TYR A 164 13.03 0.15 4.84
N LYS A 165 13.61 -1.06 4.76
CA LYS A 165 13.97 -1.72 3.50
C LYS A 165 12.74 -2.02 2.64
N GLU A 166 11.66 -2.52 3.24
CA GLU A 166 10.42 -2.85 2.52
C GLU A 166 9.73 -1.61 1.97
N LEU A 167 9.85 -0.49 2.68
CA LEU A 167 9.33 0.80 2.22
C LEU A 167 10.32 1.59 1.36
N ASN A 168 11.48 1.00 1.01
CA ASN A 168 12.54 1.64 0.22
C ASN A 168 13.02 2.98 0.82
N LEU A 169 13.08 3.07 2.15
CA LEU A 169 13.53 4.24 2.88
C LEU A 169 15.03 4.18 3.15
N LYS A 170 15.72 5.32 3.01
CA LYS A 170 17.17 5.44 3.21
C LYS A 170 17.55 5.45 4.70
N GLN A 171 17.29 4.38 5.42
CA GLN A 171 17.79 4.21 6.79
C GLN A 171 18.28 2.77 6.98
N ASP A 172 19.49 2.61 7.49
CA ASP A 172 20.12 1.31 7.76
C ASP A 172 19.71 0.70 9.11
N LYS A 173 18.49 0.99 9.58
CA LYS A 173 17.97 0.37 10.79
C LYS A 173 17.41 -1.00 10.49
N LEU A 174 17.87 -2.00 11.22
CA LEU A 174 17.36 -3.38 11.13
C LEU A 174 15.99 -3.50 11.83
N GLY A 175 15.15 -4.39 11.30
CA GLY A 175 13.83 -4.68 11.86
C GLY A 175 12.73 -3.75 11.35
N ILE A 176 11.56 -3.83 12.00
CA ILE A 176 10.40 -3.02 11.66
C ILE A 176 10.56 -1.57 12.16
N ILE A 177 9.88 -0.65 11.50
CA ILE A 177 9.90 0.77 11.82
C ILE A 177 9.19 1.00 13.17
N GLU A 178 9.90 1.57 14.14
CA GLU A 178 9.34 2.03 15.41
C GLU A 178 9.02 3.53 15.32
N LEU A 179 7.79 3.89 15.66
CA LEU A 179 7.26 5.25 15.66
C LEU A 179 7.08 5.75 17.10
N THR A 180 7.14 7.06 17.31
CA THR A 180 7.02 7.65 18.67
C THR A 180 5.92 8.68 18.79
N ASN A 181 5.82 9.63 17.86
CA ASN A 181 4.96 10.81 17.97
C ASN A 181 3.67 10.71 17.16
N GLU A 182 3.58 9.76 16.24
CA GLU A 182 2.47 9.59 15.33
C GLU A 182 1.22 9.04 16.04
N ASN A 183 0.03 9.38 15.56
CA ASN A 183 -1.22 8.88 16.13
C ASN A 183 -1.62 7.55 15.48
N VAL A 184 -2.04 6.59 16.31
CA VAL A 184 -2.54 5.30 15.84
C VAL A 184 -3.80 5.50 15.00
N GLY A 185 -3.81 4.92 13.81
CA GLY A 185 -4.87 5.08 12.82
C GLY A 185 -4.59 6.10 11.73
N ASP A 186 -3.62 6.99 11.90
CA ASP A 186 -3.19 7.89 10.85
C ASP A 186 -2.56 7.11 9.69
N TYR A 187 -2.63 7.67 8.48
CA TYR A 187 -1.90 7.12 7.34
C TYR A 187 -0.44 7.50 7.40
N PHE A 188 0.42 6.53 7.19
CA PHE A 188 1.86 6.75 7.16
C PHE A 188 2.25 7.29 5.78
N MET A 189 2.38 8.62 5.68
CA MET A 189 2.61 9.35 4.43
C MET A 189 4.04 9.91 4.29
N GLU A 190 4.77 10.02 5.41
CA GLU A 190 5.92 10.93 5.51
C GLU A 190 7.12 10.68 4.59
N PRO A 191 7.55 9.47 4.26
CA PRO A 191 8.82 9.33 3.56
C PRO A 191 8.77 9.62 2.07
N TYR A 192 7.59 9.79 1.50
CA TYR A 192 7.39 9.84 0.06
C TYR A 192 6.94 11.22 -0.44
N VAL A 193 6.29 12.00 0.43
CA VAL A 193 5.78 13.34 0.07
C VAL A 193 6.91 14.39 0.02
N ASN A 194 8.00 14.18 0.76
CA ASN A 194 9.14 15.12 0.81
C ASN A 194 10.23 14.83 -0.23
N LYS A 195 9.97 13.98 -1.23
CA LYS A 195 10.90 13.67 -2.33
C LYS A 195 10.40 14.11 -3.72
N ILE A 196 9.29 14.85 -3.75
CA ILE A 196 8.76 15.49 -4.96
C ILE A 196 9.18 16.95 -4.97
#